data_421008a906e49a99cd4e03ada9e522ec
#
_entry.id   421008a906e49a99cd4e03ada9e522ec
#
_cell.length_a   1.000
_cell.length_b   1.000
_cell.length_c   1.000
_cell.angle_alpha   90.00
_cell.angle_beta   90.00
_cell.angle_gamma   90.00
#
_symmetry.space_group_name_H-M   'P 1'
#
loop_
_entity.id
_entity.type
_entity.pdbx_description
1 polymer ?
#
loop_
_entity_poly.entity_id
_entity_poly.type
_entity_poly.pdbx_seq_one_letter_code
_entity_poly.pdbx_strand_id
1 'polypeptide(L)'
;MQNRRILNGVFALQQADIRPDVVSNSFLAILSQLRAGGWSSIVPHSFAHLFGEQRDVALIPLVEPLHLQSIGLVTSDREPAPPMARALEACARSVDFSVITAAVDR
;
A
#
# COMPACT_ATOMS: atom_id res chain seq x y z
N MET A 1 11.69 5.13 -3.95
CA MET A 1 10.32 4.55 -3.90
C MET A 1 9.29 5.65 -3.76
N GLN A 2 8.20 5.57 -4.52
CA GLN A 2 7.12 6.56 -4.50
C GLN A 2 6.45 6.67 -3.12
N ASN A 3 6.23 5.55 -2.45
CA ASN A 3 5.63 5.52 -1.12
C ASN A 3 6.39 6.41 -0.11
N ARG A 4 7.71 6.41 -0.13
CA ARG A 4 8.52 7.28 0.73
C ARG A 4 8.28 8.76 0.49
N ARG A 5 8.15 9.18 -0.78
CA ARG A 5 7.84 10.57 -1.12
C ARG A 5 6.49 11.00 -0.57
N ILE A 6 5.50 10.12 -0.68
CA ILE A 6 4.14 10.38 -0.20
C ILE A 6 4.16 10.53 1.32
N LEU A 7 4.79 9.60 2.04
CA LEU A 7 4.90 9.67 3.49
C LEU A 7 5.63 10.93 3.96
N ASN A 8 6.73 11.30 3.31
CA ASN A 8 7.43 12.54 3.62
C ASN A 8 6.54 13.77 3.44
N GLY A 9 5.70 13.80 2.39
CA GLY A 9 4.71 14.86 2.18
C GLY A 9 3.66 14.92 3.29
N VAL A 10 3.14 13.77 3.70
CA VAL A 10 2.16 13.68 4.80
C VAL A 10 2.78 14.17 6.11
N PHE A 11 3.99 13.75 6.44
CA PHE A 11 4.67 14.18 7.65
C PHE A 11 5.01 15.67 7.64
N ALA A 12 5.41 16.21 6.49
CA ALA A 12 5.68 17.64 6.35
C ALA A 12 4.44 18.49 6.61
N LEU A 13 3.26 18.06 6.13
CA LEU A 13 1.99 18.74 6.42
C LEU A 13 1.65 18.75 7.91
N GLN A 14 2.05 17.73 8.65
CA GLN A 14 1.86 17.63 10.09
C GLN A 14 3.03 18.20 10.90
N GLN A 15 4.00 18.84 10.25
CA GLN A 15 5.22 19.38 10.88
C GLN A 15 5.99 18.32 11.68
N ALA A 16 5.88 17.06 11.26
CA ALA A 16 6.57 15.93 11.89
C ALA A 16 7.87 15.62 11.13
N ASP A 17 8.99 15.71 11.82
CA ASP A 17 10.31 15.28 11.29
C ASP A 17 10.55 13.83 11.72
N ILE A 18 10.17 12.89 10.86
CA ILE A 18 10.36 11.47 11.11
C ILE A 18 11.55 10.98 10.29
N ARG A 19 12.57 10.50 11.00
CA ARG A 19 13.75 9.88 10.41
C ARG A 19 13.64 8.37 10.51
N PRO A 20 13.71 7.65 9.38
CA PRO A 20 13.69 6.20 9.44
C PRO A 20 15.05 5.65 9.86
N ASP A 21 15.05 4.65 10.72
CA ASP A 21 16.26 3.91 11.06
C ASP A 21 16.63 2.90 9.98
N VAL A 22 15.62 2.36 9.29
CA VAL A 22 15.81 1.38 8.22
C VAL A 22 15.06 1.83 6.96
N VAL A 23 15.72 1.76 5.82
CA VAL A 23 15.15 2.06 4.50
C VAL A 23 15.37 0.86 3.59
N SER A 24 14.30 0.40 2.94
CA SER A 24 14.37 -0.72 1.99
C SER A 24 13.47 -0.46 0.78
N ASN A 25 13.85 -1.00 -0.37
CA ASN A 25 13.04 -1.05 -1.58
C ASN A 25 12.16 -2.30 -1.65
N SER A 26 12.31 -3.21 -0.69
CA SER A 26 11.58 -4.46 -0.64
C SER A 26 10.57 -4.45 0.51
N PHE A 27 9.28 -4.58 0.19
CA PHE A 27 8.24 -4.76 1.21
C PHE A 27 8.43 -6.04 2.00
N LEU A 28 8.93 -7.11 1.37
CA LEU A 28 9.21 -8.35 2.07
C LEU A 28 10.30 -8.17 3.14
N ALA A 29 11.33 -7.39 2.85
CA ALA A 29 12.38 -7.07 3.82
C ALA A 29 11.81 -6.24 4.98
N ILE A 30 10.94 -5.26 4.70
CA ILE A 30 10.25 -4.48 5.74
C ILE A 30 9.39 -5.39 6.60
N LEU A 31 8.62 -6.29 6.01
CA LEU A 31 7.80 -7.26 6.76
C LEU A 31 8.65 -8.16 7.65
N SER A 32 9.74 -8.68 7.12
CA SER A 32 10.65 -9.53 7.89
C SER A 32 11.23 -8.79 9.10
N GLN A 33 11.54 -7.51 8.92
CA GLN A 33 12.03 -6.65 10.01
C GLN A 33 10.95 -6.41 11.07
N LEU A 34 9.71 -6.14 10.65
CA LEU A 34 8.58 -5.98 11.57
C LEU A 34 8.35 -7.25 12.40
N ARG A 35 8.43 -8.42 11.77
CA ARG A 35 8.25 -9.72 12.44
C ARG A 35 9.38 -10.06 13.41
N ALA A 36 10.56 -9.52 13.20
CA ALA A 36 11.65 -9.65 14.17
C ALA A 36 11.37 -8.92 15.50
N GLY A 37 10.38 -8.02 15.52
CA GLY A 37 9.92 -7.29 16.68
C GLY A 37 10.68 -5.98 16.94
N GLY A 38 10.05 -5.10 17.72
CA GLY A 38 10.62 -3.81 18.09
C GLY A 38 10.63 -2.75 16.99
N TRP A 39 9.96 -2.99 15.86
CA TRP A 39 9.92 -2.11 14.71
C TRP A 39 8.50 -1.69 14.37
N SER A 40 8.37 -0.50 13.77
CA SER A 40 7.12 0.01 13.23
C SER A 40 7.35 0.50 11.80
N SER A 41 6.34 0.35 10.95
CA SER A 41 6.38 0.84 9.57
C SER A 41 5.01 1.32 9.13
N ILE A 42 4.98 2.19 8.13
CA ILE A 42 3.74 2.61 7.48
C ILE A 42 3.68 1.92 6.12
N VAL A 43 2.64 1.15 5.93
CA VAL A 43 2.40 0.38 4.71
C VAL A 43 1.00 0.69 4.17
N PRO A 44 0.76 0.54 2.85
CA PRO A 44 -0.59 0.61 2.31
C PRO A 44 -1.50 -0.42 2.98
N HIS A 45 -2.76 -0.06 3.24
CA HIS A 45 -3.71 -0.96 3.90
C HIS A 45 -3.93 -2.28 3.14
N SER A 46 -3.75 -2.29 1.81
CA SER A 46 -3.80 -3.52 1.02
C SER A 46 -2.79 -4.58 1.47
N PHE A 47 -1.70 -4.19 2.12
CA PHE A 47 -0.74 -5.13 2.71
C PHE A 47 -1.27 -5.83 3.96
N ALA A 48 -2.24 -5.25 4.67
CA ALA A 48 -2.90 -5.91 5.79
C ALA A 48 -3.51 -7.25 5.35
N HIS A 49 -4.08 -7.27 4.14
CA HIS A 49 -4.66 -8.48 3.55
C HIS A 49 -3.60 -9.55 3.23
N LEU A 50 -2.39 -9.13 2.83
CA LEU A 50 -1.27 -10.05 2.55
C LEU A 50 -0.65 -10.62 3.82
N PHE A 51 -0.72 -9.90 4.93
CA PHE A 51 -0.15 -10.35 6.19
C PHE A 51 -1.04 -11.37 6.90
N GLY A 52 -2.33 -11.44 6.56
CA GLY A 52 -3.29 -12.31 7.21
C GLY A 52 -3.42 -12.00 8.71
N GLU A 53 -4.03 -12.90 9.45
CA GLU A 53 -4.08 -12.85 10.92
C GLU A 53 -2.73 -13.24 11.53
N GLN A 54 -1.74 -12.37 11.40
CA GLN A 54 -0.42 -12.63 12.00
C GLN A 54 -0.44 -12.13 13.44
N ARG A 55 -0.22 -13.04 14.36
CA ARG A 55 -0.19 -12.75 15.82
C ARG A 55 0.98 -11.85 16.23
N ASP A 56 1.97 -11.71 15.34
CA ASP A 56 3.23 -11.05 15.66
C ASP A 56 3.27 -9.58 15.25
N VAL A 57 2.27 -9.11 14.49
CA VAL A 57 2.20 -7.74 13.96
C VAL A 57 0.83 -7.14 14.22
N ALA A 58 0.79 -6.01 14.91
CA ALA A 58 -0.43 -5.23 15.10
C ALA A 58 -0.61 -4.24 13.96
N LEU A 59 -1.80 -4.20 13.38
CA LEU A 59 -2.20 -3.22 12.37
C LEU A 59 -2.97 -2.08 13.04
N ILE A 60 -2.47 -0.88 12.88
CA ILE A 60 -3.07 0.34 13.45
C ILE A 60 -3.41 1.27 12.29
N PRO A 61 -4.70 1.58 12.06
CA PRO A 61 -5.08 2.50 11.00
C PRO A 61 -4.58 3.92 11.28
N LEU A 62 -4.06 4.57 10.24
CA LEU A 62 -3.77 6.01 10.28
C LEU A 62 -5.09 6.76 10.03
N VAL A 63 -5.51 7.54 11.01
CA VAL A 63 -6.76 8.30 10.94
C VAL A 63 -6.56 9.80 10.80
N GLU A 64 -5.44 10.33 11.30
CA GLU A 64 -5.07 11.75 11.21
C GLU A 64 -3.58 11.91 10.88
N PRO A 65 -3.25 12.31 9.62
CA PRO A 65 -4.19 12.53 8.51
C PRO A 65 -4.60 11.21 7.83
N LEU A 66 -5.85 11.13 7.40
CA LEU A 66 -6.26 10.09 6.46
C LEU A 66 -5.66 10.41 5.09
N HIS A 67 -4.84 9.50 4.57
CA HIS A 67 -4.24 9.65 3.25
C HIS A 67 -4.70 8.53 2.32
N LEU A 68 -5.44 8.89 1.28
CA LEU A 68 -5.94 7.97 0.28
C LEU A 68 -5.11 8.08 -1.00
N GLN A 69 -4.74 6.95 -1.56
CA GLN A 69 -4.05 6.84 -2.84
C GLN A 69 -4.94 6.13 -3.85
N SER A 70 -5.04 6.72 -5.04
CA SER A 70 -5.69 6.06 -6.16
C SER A 70 -4.71 5.10 -6.84
N ILE A 71 -5.17 3.89 -7.12
CA ILE A 71 -4.46 2.92 -7.94
C ILE A 71 -5.23 2.78 -9.24
N GLY A 72 -4.53 2.88 -10.36
CA GLY A 72 -5.14 2.80 -11.68
C GLY A 72 -4.39 1.85 -12.61
N LEU A 73 -5.11 1.30 -13.57
CA LEU A 73 -4.54 0.57 -14.68
C LEU A 73 -4.20 1.55 -15.80
N VAL A 74 -2.96 1.53 -16.25
CA VAL A 74 -2.48 2.37 -17.36
C VAL A 74 -2.22 1.48 -18.57
N THR A 75 -2.84 1.81 -19.68
CA THR A 75 -2.66 1.12 -20.96
C THR A 75 -2.15 2.09 -22.02
N SER A 76 -1.52 1.57 -23.07
CA SER A 76 -1.12 2.41 -24.22
C SER A 76 -2.35 2.87 -24.98
N ASP A 77 -2.33 4.13 -25.42
CA ASP A 77 -3.37 4.74 -26.28
C ASP A 77 -3.15 4.30 -27.74
N ARG A 78 -3.46 3.04 -28.03
CA ARG A 78 -3.38 2.47 -29.38
C ARG A 78 -4.76 2.03 -29.85
N GLU A 79 -5.10 2.41 -31.09
CA GLU A 79 -6.30 1.95 -31.77
C GLU A 79 -5.90 1.04 -32.95
N PRO A 80 -6.35 -0.23 -32.98
CA PRO A 80 -7.12 -0.92 -31.92
C PRO A 80 -6.26 -1.27 -30.70
N ALA A 81 -6.89 -1.26 -29.53
CA ALA A 81 -6.20 -1.64 -28.29
C ALA A 81 -5.71 -3.10 -28.36
N PRO A 82 -4.50 -3.39 -27.87
CA PRO A 82 -3.98 -4.76 -27.86
C PRO A 82 -4.94 -5.74 -27.15
N PRO A 83 -5.18 -6.95 -27.71
CA PRO A 83 -6.11 -7.91 -27.12
C PRO A 83 -5.79 -8.24 -25.65
N MET A 84 -4.51 -8.35 -25.32
CA MET A 84 -4.06 -8.62 -23.94
C MET A 84 -4.39 -7.47 -22.98
N ALA A 85 -4.25 -6.22 -23.43
CA ALA A 85 -4.61 -5.05 -22.62
C ALA A 85 -6.10 -5.02 -22.32
N ARG A 86 -6.95 -5.30 -23.34
CA ARG A 86 -8.40 -5.40 -23.16
C ARG A 86 -8.80 -6.54 -22.20
N ALA A 87 -8.14 -7.70 -22.33
CA ALA A 87 -8.40 -8.83 -21.46
C ALA A 87 -8.03 -8.50 -20.01
N LEU A 88 -6.87 -7.87 -19.78
CA LEU A 88 -6.45 -7.45 -18.44
C LEU A 88 -7.42 -6.40 -17.85
N GLU A 89 -7.84 -5.43 -18.64
CA GLU A 89 -8.82 -4.43 -18.21
C GLU A 89 -10.15 -5.08 -17.80
N ALA A 90 -10.67 -6.02 -18.61
CA ALA A 90 -11.88 -6.75 -18.29
C ALA A 90 -11.75 -7.55 -16.99
N CYS A 91 -10.61 -8.23 -16.79
CA CYS A 91 -10.32 -8.93 -15.54
C CYS A 91 -10.25 -7.97 -14.35
N ALA A 92 -9.56 -6.84 -14.50
CA ALA A 92 -9.44 -5.84 -13.43
C ALA A 92 -10.82 -5.28 -13.03
N ARG A 93 -11.71 -5.04 -13.99
CA ARG A 93 -13.09 -4.57 -13.72
C ARG A 93 -13.96 -5.62 -13.04
N SER A 94 -13.65 -6.90 -13.19
CA SER A 94 -14.41 -8.00 -12.57
C SER A 94 -13.96 -8.29 -11.13
N VAL A 95 -12.83 -7.77 -10.69
CA VAL A 95 -12.31 -7.98 -9.34
C VAL A 95 -13.03 -7.08 -8.35
N ASP A 96 -13.57 -7.65 -7.29
CA ASP A 96 -14.10 -6.90 -6.17
C ASP A 96 -12.96 -6.49 -5.22
N PHE A 97 -12.56 -5.23 -5.32
CA PHE A 97 -11.50 -4.67 -4.47
C PHE A 97 -11.99 -4.31 -3.06
N SER A 98 -13.30 -4.34 -2.80
CA SER A 98 -13.84 -4.03 -1.47
C SER A 98 -13.30 -4.98 -0.40
N VAL A 99 -13.04 -6.23 -0.75
CA VAL A 99 -12.45 -7.25 0.13
C VAL A 99 -11.05 -6.83 0.62
N ILE A 100 -10.27 -6.15 -0.24
CA ILE A 100 -8.91 -5.69 0.09
C ILE A 100 -8.97 -4.40 0.91
N THR A 101 -10.00 -3.58 0.70
CA THR A 101 -10.15 -2.28 1.40
C THR A 101 -10.86 -2.42 2.75
N ALA A 102 -11.72 -3.40 2.93
CA ALA A 102 -12.50 -3.61 4.16
C ALA A 102 -11.66 -4.09 5.37
N ALA A 103 -10.41 -4.51 5.17
CA ALA A 103 -9.56 -5.01 6.24
C ALA A 103 -9.09 -3.94 7.25
N VAL A 104 -9.40 -2.67 7.01
CA VAL A 104 -8.93 -1.53 7.81
C VAL A 104 -10.00 -0.96 8.75
N ASP A 105 -11.25 -1.38 8.60
CA ASP A 105 -12.38 -0.87 9.40
C ASP A 105 -12.60 -1.64 10.72
N ARG A 106 -11.58 -2.36 11.18
CA ARG A 106 -11.68 -3.10 12.45
C ARG A 106 -10.68 -2.65 13.47
#